data_975d837dd0ca377f928517d028770c6b
#
_entry.id   975d837dd0ca377f928517d028770c6b
#
_cell.length_a   1.000
_cell.length_b   1.000
_cell.length_c   1.000
_cell.angle_alpha   90.00
_cell.angle_beta   90.00
_cell.angle_gamma   90.00
#
_symmetry.space_group_name_H-M   'P 1'
#
loop_
_entity.id
_entity.type
_entity.pdbx_description
1 polymer ?
#
loop_
_entity_poly.entity_id
_entity_poly.type
_entity_poly.pdbx_seq_one_letter_code
_entity_poly.pdbx_strand_id
1 'polypeptide(L)'
;MFRAVILGALLLGANTAQACGVCVEDKMAAVYDHAVIAKALDQKHHVAFFHMDGNLLAGEATRRALEKVTEASPASDKGSVRVSVESAALAVAFDPRRTPVAALQKDLERRLAPNKVSLMLLQVLERPADVNPSVARAARRREIGRAST
;
A
#
# COMPACT_ATOMS: atom_id res chain seq x y z
N MET A 1 65.86 -1.96 21.56
CA MET A 1 65.03 -0.79 21.26
C MET A 1 64.14 -1.13 20.05
N PHE A 2 62.92 -1.66 20.30
CA PHE A 2 61.96 -1.98 19.25
C PHE A 2 60.76 -1.06 19.44
N ARG A 3 60.57 -0.14 18.50
CA ARG A 3 59.38 0.72 18.43
C ARG A 3 58.29 -0.03 17.70
N ALA A 4 57.32 -0.49 18.43
CA ALA A 4 56.08 -1.03 17.88
C ALA A 4 55.19 0.12 17.37
N VAL A 5 54.96 0.19 16.05
CA VAL A 5 54.03 1.08 15.42
C VAL A 5 52.71 0.34 15.34
N ILE A 6 51.74 0.77 16.16
CA ILE A 6 50.39 0.27 16.13
C ILE A 6 49.64 1.03 15.06
N LEU A 7 49.42 0.40 13.91
CA LEU A 7 48.60 0.91 12.83
C LEU A 7 47.13 0.64 13.15
N GLY A 8 46.45 1.65 13.67
CA GLY A 8 45.01 1.59 13.91
C GLY A 8 44.24 1.58 12.60
N ALA A 9 43.68 0.43 12.22
CA ALA A 9 42.75 0.35 11.10
C ALA A 9 41.39 0.91 11.54
N LEU A 10 41.07 2.15 11.06
CA LEU A 10 39.70 2.67 11.14
C LEU A 10 38.83 1.88 10.17
N LEU A 11 38.08 0.93 10.69
CA LEU A 11 36.97 0.31 9.99
C LEU A 11 35.84 1.35 9.87
N LEU A 12 35.81 2.09 8.78
CA LEU A 12 34.61 2.83 8.36
C LEU A 12 33.54 1.77 8.04
N GLY A 13 32.64 1.55 8.99
CA GLY A 13 31.40 0.83 8.73
C GLY A 13 30.57 1.58 7.72
N ALA A 14 30.66 1.19 6.44
CA ALA A 14 29.72 1.61 5.44
C ALA A 14 28.35 1.04 5.83
N ASN A 15 27.52 1.85 6.49
CA ASN A 15 26.09 1.61 6.56
C ASN A 15 25.59 1.67 5.10
N THR A 16 25.53 0.52 4.46
CA THR A 16 24.72 0.36 3.25
C THR A 16 23.28 0.58 3.71
N ALA A 17 22.78 1.80 3.56
CA ALA A 17 21.37 2.05 3.51
C ALA A 17 20.85 1.14 2.38
N GLN A 18 20.34 -0.02 2.75
CA GLN A 18 19.53 -0.81 1.84
C GLN A 18 18.37 0.10 1.48
N ALA A 19 18.42 0.66 0.28
CA ALA A 19 17.27 1.23 -0.37
C ALA A 19 16.27 0.07 -0.45
N CYS A 20 15.43 -0.04 0.58
CA CYS A 20 14.34 -1.01 0.63
C CYS A 20 13.55 -0.81 -0.63
N GLY A 21 13.58 -1.86 -1.46
CA GLY A 21 13.04 -1.82 -2.79
C GLY A 21 11.65 -1.23 -2.85
N VAL A 22 11.46 -0.42 -3.85
CA VAL A 22 10.21 0.19 -4.30
C VAL A 22 9.44 0.83 -3.16
N CYS A 23 9.57 2.13 -3.02
CA CYS A 23 8.83 2.92 -2.05
C CYS A 23 7.33 2.60 -2.11
N VAL A 24 6.61 2.75 -1.01
CA VAL A 24 5.16 2.55 -0.96
C VAL A 24 4.46 3.39 -2.04
N GLU A 25 4.94 4.61 -2.25
CA GLU A 25 4.46 5.54 -3.26
C GLU A 25 4.58 4.99 -4.68
N ASP A 26 5.69 4.33 -5.01
CA ASP A 26 5.91 3.74 -6.35
C ASP A 26 4.94 2.57 -6.59
N LYS A 27 4.69 1.76 -5.57
CA LYS A 27 3.70 0.67 -5.64
C LYS A 27 2.30 1.21 -5.84
N MET A 28 1.93 2.24 -5.10
CA MET A 28 0.63 2.89 -5.24
C MET A 28 0.50 3.56 -6.62
N ALA A 29 1.54 4.25 -7.09
CA ALA A 29 1.55 4.89 -8.41
C ALA A 29 1.35 3.88 -9.55
N ALA A 30 1.92 2.68 -9.42
CA ALA A 30 1.81 1.63 -10.44
C ALA A 30 0.37 1.09 -10.65
N VAL A 31 -0.51 1.27 -9.66
CA VAL A 31 -1.92 0.83 -9.71
C VAL A 31 -2.90 2.00 -9.50
N TYR A 32 -2.37 3.22 -9.57
CA TYR A 32 -3.18 4.42 -9.40
C TYR A 32 -4.03 4.67 -10.65
N ASP A 33 -5.35 4.72 -10.47
CA ASP A 33 -6.30 5.09 -11.52
C ASP A 33 -7.20 6.21 -11.00
N HIS A 34 -6.97 7.42 -11.50
CA HIS A 34 -7.69 8.59 -11.08
C HIS A 34 -9.21 8.45 -11.26
N ALA A 35 -9.66 7.86 -12.37
CA ALA A 35 -11.09 7.72 -12.64
C ALA A 35 -11.77 6.74 -11.65
N VAL A 36 -11.09 5.63 -11.34
CA VAL A 36 -11.56 4.66 -10.33
C VAL A 36 -11.62 5.30 -8.96
N ILE A 37 -10.56 6.01 -8.57
CA ILE A 37 -10.46 6.66 -7.26
C ILE A 37 -11.54 7.74 -7.12
N ALA A 38 -11.67 8.63 -8.09
CA ALA A 38 -12.67 9.69 -8.07
C ALA A 38 -14.08 9.11 -7.93
N LYS A 39 -14.41 8.08 -8.74
CA LYS A 39 -15.70 7.39 -8.68
C LYS A 39 -15.96 6.77 -7.31
N ALA A 40 -14.97 6.06 -6.74
CA ALA A 40 -15.10 5.44 -5.42
C ALA A 40 -15.36 6.49 -4.34
N LEU A 41 -14.55 7.54 -4.30
CA LEU A 41 -14.68 8.62 -3.33
C LEU A 41 -16.01 9.37 -3.46
N ASP A 42 -16.53 9.57 -4.68
CA ASP A 42 -17.84 10.18 -4.89
C ASP A 42 -18.99 9.32 -4.35
N GLN A 43 -18.84 8.01 -4.36
CA GLN A 43 -19.78 7.05 -3.76
C GLN A 43 -19.58 6.88 -2.25
N LYS A 44 -18.63 7.60 -1.63
CA LYS A 44 -18.20 7.42 -0.23
C LYS A 44 -17.61 6.03 0.02
N HIS A 45 -17.05 5.44 -1.01
CA HIS A 45 -16.26 4.22 -0.93
C HIS A 45 -14.79 4.57 -0.70
N HIS A 46 -14.02 3.60 -0.24
CA HIS A 46 -12.59 3.72 -0.02
C HIS A 46 -11.82 2.95 -1.07
N VAL A 47 -10.54 3.28 -1.26
CA VAL A 47 -9.64 2.51 -2.12
C VAL A 47 -8.50 1.98 -1.27
N ALA A 48 -8.36 0.65 -1.22
CA ALA A 48 -7.28 -0.02 -0.53
C ALA A 48 -6.16 -0.37 -1.50
N PHE A 49 -4.93 -0.08 -1.10
CA PHE A 49 -3.72 -0.42 -1.80
C PHE A 49 -2.99 -1.51 -1.03
N PHE A 50 -2.61 -2.57 -1.73
CA PHE A 50 -1.91 -3.71 -1.16
C PHE A 50 -0.60 -3.99 -1.89
N HIS A 51 0.40 -4.43 -1.15
CA HIS A 51 1.52 -5.17 -1.71
C HIS A 51 1.13 -6.64 -1.84
N MET A 52 1.46 -7.24 -2.96
CA MET A 52 1.31 -8.67 -3.23
C MET A 52 2.64 -9.36 -2.96
N ASP A 53 2.68 -10.29 -2.02
CA ASP A 53 3.84 -11.13 -1.74
C ASP A 53 3.60 -12.54 -2.31
N GLY A 54 4.58 -13.06 -3.02
CA GLY A 54 4.50 -14.38 -3.66
C GLY A 54 5.36 -14.47 -4.92
N ASN A 55 5.41 -15.66 -5.50
CA ASN A 55 6.14 -15.87 -6.75
C ASN A 55 5.28 -15.48 -7.96
N LEU A 56 5.22 -14.17 -8.23
CA LEU A 56 4.46 -13.61 -9.34
C LEU A 56 5.26 -13.72 -10.64
N LEU A 57 4.76 -14.52 -11.57
CA LEU A 57 5.31 -14.57 -12.91
C LEU A 57 4.93 -13.29 -13.66
N ALA A 58 5.91 -12.55 -14.14
CA ALA A 58 5.68 -11.33 -14.90
C ALA A 58 4.86 -11.64 -16.18
N GLY A 59 3.98 -10.72 -16.54
CA GLY A 59 3.25 -10.77 -17.80
C GLY A 59 1.76 -10.55 -17.69
N GLU A 60 1.19 -10.22 -18.82
CA GLU A 60 -0.21 -9.83 -18.98
C GLU A 60 -1.20 -10.94 -18.59
N ALA A 61 -0.86 -12.20 -18.84
CA ALA A 61 -1.71 -13.33 -18.48
C ALA A 61 -1.87 -13.46 -16.96
N THR A 62 -0.78 -13.31 -16.22
CA THR A 62 -0.81 -13.30 -14.74
C THR A 62 -1.59 -12.12 -14.22
N ARG A 63 -1.36 -10.92 -14.75
CA ARG A 63 -2.09 -9.72 -14.39
C ARG A 63 -3.61 -9.92 -14.51
N ARG A 64 -4.07 -10.36 -15.70
CA ARG A 64 -5.50 -10.60 -15.96
C ARG A 64 -6.10 -11.69 -15.07
N ALA A 65 -5.34 -12.74 -14.78
CA ALA A 65 -5.80 -13.80 -13.90
C ALA A 65 -6.03 -13.29 -12.48
N LEU A 66 -5.10 -12.49 -11.95
CA LEU A 66 -5.22 -11.88 -10.62
C LEU A 66 -6.35 -10.85 -10.56
N GLU A 67 -6.48 -9.99 -11.59
CA GLU A 67 -7.60 -9.05 -11.69
C GLU A 67 -8.94 -9.78 -11.66
N LYS A 68 -9.11 -10.81 -12.49
CA LYS A 68 -10.35 -11.60 -12.56
C LYS A 68 -10.72 -12.23 -11.22
N VAL A 69 -9.74 -12.81 -10.52
CA VAL A 69 -9.97 -13.44 -9.22
C VAL A 69 -10.36 -12.41 -8.16
N THR A 70 -9.72 -11.25 -8.18
CA THR A 70 -10.00 -10.14 -7.26
C THR A 70 -11.36 -9.49 -7.54
N GLU A 71 -11.69 -9.26 -8.81
CA GLU A 71 -12.99 -8.75 -9.27
C GLU A 71 -14.16 -9.66 -8.89
N ALA A 72 -13.92 -10.95 -8.75
CA ALA A 72 -14.94 -11.91 -8.31
C ALA A 72 -15.31 -11.79 -6.83
N SER A 73 -14.60 -10.96 -6.06
CA SER A 73 -14.96 -10.69 -4.67
C SER A 73 -16.23 -9.85 -4.58
N PRO A 74 -17.22 -10.26 -3.77
CA PRO A 74 -18.42 -9.45 -3.54
C PRO A 74 -18.14 -8.20 -2.70
N ALA A 75 -16.95 -8.11 -2.10
CA ALA A 75 -16.49 -6.97 -1.33
C ALA A 75 -15.82 -5.90 -2.20
N SER A 76 -15.42 -6.25 -3.43
CA SER A 76 -14.81 -5.33 -4.39
C SER A 76 -15.88 -4.61 -5.22
N ASP A 77 -15.66 -3.33 -5.49
CA ASP A 77 -16.46 -2.60 -6.46
C ASP A 77 -16.10 -3.06 -7.88
N LYS A 78 -17.10 -3.31 -8.69
CA LYS A 78 -16.92 -3.80 -10.07
C LYS A 78 -16.11 -2.80 -10.91
N GLY A 79 -15.11 -3.30 -11.60
CA GLY A 79 -14.24 -2.52 -12.49
C GLY A 79 -13.22 -1.64 -11.75
N SER A 80 -13.09 -1.82 -10.43
CA SER A 80 -12.18 -1.01 -9.62
C SER A 80 -10.80 -1.63 -9.41
N VAL A 81 -10.66 -2.92 -9.72
CA VAL A 81 -9.40 -3.63 -9.49
C VAL A 81 -8.33 -3.18 -10.47
N ARG A 82 -7.14 -2.90 -9.93
CA ARG A 82 -5.92 -2.62 -10.70
C ARG A 82 -4.78 -3.45 -10.14
N VAL A 83 -4.07 -4.13 -11.03
CA VAL A 83 -2.94 -5.01 -10.67
C VAL A 83 -1.71 -4.61 -11.47
N SER A 84 -0.58 -4.43 -10.79
CA SER A 84 0.75 -4.39 -11.37
C SER A 84 1.56 -5.56 -10.84
N VAL A 85 1.88 -6.51 -11.72
CA VAL A 85 2.70 -7.68 -11.36
C VAL A 85 4.16 -7.26 -11.15
N GLU A 86 4.64 -6.31 -11.96
CA GLU A 86 6.00 -5.80 -11.93
C GLU A 86 6.32 -5.07 -10.63
N SER A 87 5.35 -4.31 -10.12
CA SER A 87 5.47 -3.58 -8.84
C SER A 87 4.92 -4.38 -7.67
N ALA A 88 4.39 -5.59 -7.92
CA ALA A 88 3.72 -6.42 -6.91
C ALA A 88 2.68 -5.61 -6.12
N ALA A 89 1.82 -4.90 -6.84
CA ALA A 89 0.84 -3.98 -6.27
C ALA A 89 -0.58 -4.29 -6.74
N LEU A 90 -1.54 -4.09 -5.86
CA LEU A 90 -2.97 -4.26 -6.10
C LEU A 90 -3.73 -3.07 -5.51
N ALA A 91 -4.65 -2.49 -6.27
CA ALA A 91 -5.62 -1.53 -5.76
C ALA A 91 -7.05 -2.02 -5.98
N VAL A 92 -7.94 -1.75 -5.03
CA VAL A 92 -9.35 -2.13 -5.11
C VAL A 92 -10.22 -1.14 -4.33
N ALA A 93 -11.32 -0.70 -4.94
CA ALA A 93 -12.33 0.08 -4.23
C ALA A 93 -13.35 -0.84 -3.54
N PHE A 94 -13.88 -0.37 -2.41
CA PHE A 94 -14.84 -1.10 -1.59
C PHE A 94 -15.70 -0.17 -0.75
N ASP A 95 -16.90 -0.63 -0.35
CA ASP A 95 -17.77 0.10 0.59
C ASP A 95 -17.39 -0.23 2.04
N PRO A 96 -16.80 0.70 2.80
CA PRO A 96 -16.35 0.48 4.18
C PRO A 96 -17.51 0.23 5.16
N ARG A 97 -18.73 0.65 4.81
CA ARG A 97 -19.93 0.42 5.62
C ARG A 97 -20.41 -1.03 5.56
N ARG A 98 -20.11 -1.72 4.44
CA ARG A 98 -20.47 -3.13 4.22
C ARG A 98 -19.35 -4.08 4.62
N THR A 99 -18.10 -3.69 4.35
CA THR A 99 -16.96 -4.58 4.54
C THR A 99 -15.79 -3.78 5.11
N PRO A 100 -15.36 -4.05 6.35
CA PRO A 100 -14.12 -3.49 6.88
C PRO A 100 -12.92 -3.93 6.05
N VAL A 101 -11.88 -3.08 5.95
CA VAL A 101 -10.68 -3.37 5.14
C VAL A 101 -10.00 -4.70 5.51
N ALA A 102 -9.99 -5.06 6.80
CA ALA A 102 -9.43 -6.35 7.25
C ALA A 102 -10.23 -7.56 6.73
N ALA A 103 -11.54 -7.44 6.62
CA ALA A 103 -12.40 -8.48 6.06
C ALA A 103 -12.24 -8.57 4.53
N LEU A 104 -12.11 -7.43 3.85
CA LEU A 104 -11.77 -7.36 2.44
C LEU A 104 -10.42 -8.07 2.18
N GLN A 105 -9.36 -7.71 2.90
CA GLN A 105 -8.05 -8.33 2.76
C GLN A 105 -8.13 -9.85 2.91
N LYS A 106 -8.79 -10.34 3.96
CA LYS A 106 -8.94 -11.77 4.21
C LYS A 106 -9.72 -12.50 3.10
N ASP A 107 -10.75 -11.88 2.53
CA ASP A 107 -11.49 -12.47 1.40
C ASP A 107 -10.62 -12.53 0.16
N LEU A 108 -9.89 -11.47 -0.15
CA LEU A 108 -8.98 -11.42 -1.29
C LEU A 108 -7.84 -12.44 -1.15
N GLU A 109 -7.21 -12.56 0.02
CA GLU A 109 -6.15 -13.55 0.28
C GLU A 109 -6.65 -14.98 0.08
N ARG A 110 -7.86 -15.30 0.56
CA ARG A 110 -8.46 -16.62 0.35
C ARG A 110 -8.66 -16.93 -1.14
N ARG A 111 -9.03 -15.94 -1.93
CA ARG A 111 -9.21 -16.08 -3.39
C ARG A 111 -7.89 -16.19 -4.13
N LEU A 112 -6.88 -15.48 -3.67
CA LEU A 112 -5.53 -15.46 -4.24
C LEU A 112 -4.66 -16.63 -3.76
N ALA A 113 -5.08 -17.38 -2.73
CA ALA A 113 -4.36 -18.52 -2.19
C ALA A 113 -3.96 -19.57 -3.22
N PRO A 114 -4.79 -19.93 -4.23
CA PRO A 114 -4.38 -20.85 -5.30
C PRO A 114 -3.20 -20.32 -6.12
N ASN A 115 -3.05 -19.00 -6.21
CA ASN A 115 -1.94 -18.32 -6.87
C ASN A 115 -0.71 -18.16 -5.96
N LYS A 116 -0.79 -18.61 -4.70
CA LYS A 116 0.24 -18.46 -3.68
C LYS A 116 0.62 -17.00 -3.44
N VAL A 117 -0.37 -16.12 -3.44
CA VAL A 117 -0.22 -14.68 -3.21
C VAL A 117 -0.85 -14.34 -1.87
N SER A 118 -0.10 -13.64 -1.02
CA SER A 118 -0.56 -12.98 0.20
C SER A 118 -0.56 -11.46 0.02
N LEU A 119 -1.33 -10.76 0.85
CA LEU A 119 -1.51 -9.32 0.75
C LEU A 119 -1.04 -8.62 2.02
N MET A 120 -0.32 -7.54 1.84
CA MET A 120 0.03 -6.60 2.91
C MET A 120 -0.61 -5.26 2.60
N LEU A 121 -1.46 -4.77 3.49
CA LEU A 121 -2.07 -3.45 3.34
C LEU A 121 -1.00 -2.36 3.39
N LEU A 122 -0.96 -1.52 2.36
CA LEU A 122 -0.09 -0.37 2.27
C LEU A 122 -0.80 0.89 2.77
N GLN A 123 -1.98 1.16 2.21
CA GLN A 123 -2.76 2.35 2.52
C GLN A 123 -4.23 2.16 2.18
N VAL A 124 -5.09 2.89 2.88
CA VAL A 124 -6.49 3.11 2.50
C VAL A 124 -6.65 4.58 2.16
N LEU A 125 -7.17 4.86 0.97
CA LEU A 125 -7.52 6.21 0.55
C LEU A 125 -8.99 6.46 0.87
N GLU A 126 -9.23 7.52 1.65
CA GLU A 126 -10.53 7.97 2.12
C GLU A 126 -10.75 9.42 1.71
N ARG A 127 -12.01 9.86 1.65
CA ARG A 127 -12.29 11.28 1.43
C ARG A 127 -11.88 12.09 2.66
N PRO A 128 -11.18 13.23 2.53
CA PRO A 128 -10.74 14.03 3.67
C PRO A 128 -11.87 14.47 4.63
N ALA A 129 -13.11 14.54 4.14
CA ALA A 129 -14.29 14.89 4.94
C ALA A 129 -14.79 13.75 5.84
N ASP A 130 -14.37 12.51 5.57
CA ASP A 130 -14.74 11.33 6.37
C ASP A 130 -13.75 11.10 7.52
N VAL A 131 -12.64 11.84 7.54
CA VAL A 131 -11.75 11.93 8.71
C VAL A 131 -12.52 12.68 9.80
N ASN A 132 -12.83 11.99 10.88
CA ASN A 132 -13.58 12.49 12.05
C ASN A 132 -13.16 13.94 12.38
N PRO A 133 -14.09 14.91 12.29
CA PRO A 133 -13.78 16.33 12.46
C PRO A 133 -13.15 16.66 13.82
N SER A 134 -13.30 15.80 14.83
CA SER A 134 -12.64 15.93 16.12
C SER A 134 -11.12 15.72 16.04
N VAL A 135 -10.66 14.79 15.18
CA VAL A 135 -9.22 14.53 14.97
C VAL A 135 -8.58 15.67 14.17
N ALA A 136 -9.28 16.15 13.13
CA ALA A 136 -8.82 17.29 12.33
C ALA A 136 -8.71 18.58 13.16
N ARG A 137 -9.65 18.83 14.09
CA ARG A 137 -9.59 19.97 15.02
C ARG A 137 -8.46 19.84 16.04
N ALA A 138 -8.17 18.63 16.53
CA ALA A 138 -7.07 18.39 17.46
C ALA A 138 -5.70 18.60 16.79
N ALA A 139 -5.54 18.20 15.54
CA ALA A 139 -4.33 18.43 14.76
C ALA A 139 -4.07 19.92 14.52
N ARG A 140 -5.10 20.70 14.11
CA ARG A 140 -4.99 22.16 13.93
C ARG A 140 -4.66 22.90 15.20
N ARG A 141 -5.20 22.49 16.37
CA ARG A 141 -4.85 23.12 17.65
C ARG A 141 -3.38 22.94 18.02
N ARG A 142 -2.78 21.80 17.65
CA ARG A 142 -1.35 21.54 17.91
C ARG A 142 -0.44 22.39 17.03
N GLU A 143 -0.83 22.65 15.77
CA GLU A 143 -0.06 23.51 14.87
C GLU A 143 -0.09 24.99 15.32
N ILE A 144 -1.26 25.50 15.70
CA ILE A 144 -1.41 26.89 16.16
C ILE A 144 -0.64 27.12 17.47
N GLY A 145 -0.61 26.14 18.38
CA GLY A 145 0.15 26.24 19.64
C GLY A 145 1.68 26.23 19.47
N ARG A 146 2.19 25.72 18.33
CA ARG A 146 3.63 25.72 18.00
C ARG A 146 4.13 27.00 17.32
N ALA A 147 3.24 27.77 16.71
CA ALA A 147 3.57 29.00 16.01
C ALA A 147 3.63 30.24 16.92
N SER A 148 3.31 30.09 18.21
CA SER A 148 3.22 31.20 19.17
C SER A 148 4.34 31.18 20.23
N THR A 149 5.44 30.45 19.98
CA THR A 149 6.63 30.44 20.85
C THR A 149 7.85 30.88 20.03
#